data_d960c74b09af0ba14a44384b5cdeec00
#
_entry.id   d960c74b09af0ba14a44384b5cdeec00
#
_cell.length_a   1.000
_cell.length_b   1.000
_cell.length_c   1.000
_cell.angle_alpha   90.00
_cell.angle_beta   90.00
_cell.angle_gamma   90.00
#
_symmetry.space_group_name_H-M   'P 1'
#
loop_
_entity.id
_entity.type
_entity.pdbx_description
1 polymer ?
#
loop_
_entity_poly.entity_id
_entity_poly.type
_entity_poly.pdbx_seq_one_letter_code
_entity_poly.pdbx_strand_id
1 'polypeptide(L)'
;MEIPVYLFTGFLECGKTTFIQDILEGSDFNAGERTLLLMCEQGEVELDESKFFTKDNIFCEYIESLDELNPEHLSELQKKHRVERVVVEYNGMWMMQDLFRNMPPEWIISQEVTFADASVFINHNENMRQLVFDKLKTADLVVFNRCVHGFDKLEFHKIVRVANRKSQIVYEYGPDDVEPDTIVDELPFDMNAEIIKIEEDCFAEWYRDVNDNPEKYDKKKVRVLGRFATGGGLPKDNLVFGRHVMTCCADDKRRGIVFVVSML
;
A
#
# COMPACT_ATOMS: atom_id res chain seq x y z
N MET A 1 21.21 -7.14 -10.35
CA MET A 1 20.05 -6.74 -11.18
C MET A 1 18.86 -6.76 -10.24
N GLU A 2 18.05 -5.72 -10.22
CA GLU A 2 16.82 -5.69 -9.43
C GLU A 2 15.79 -6.63 -10.03
N ILE A 3 15.09 -7.36 -9.18
CA ILE A 3 14.05 -8.31 -9.56
C ILE A 3 12.71 -7.77 -9.07
N PRO A 4 11.77 -7.44 -9.97
CA PRO A 4 10.47 -6.92 -9.60
C PRO A 4 9.63 -8.00 -8.91
N VAL A 5 8.99 -7.60 -7.81
CA VAL A 5 8.05 -8.43 -7.05
C VAL A 5 6.64 -7.86 -7.17
N TYR A 6 5.72 -8.68 -7.61
CA TYR A 6 4.28 -8.41 -7.61
C TYR A 6 3.67 -9.17 -6.44
N LEU A 7 3.16 -8.44 -5.48
CA LEU A 7 2.73 -8.97 -4.20
C LEU A 7 1.22 -8.90 -4.07
N PHE A 8 0.60 -10.04 -3.89
CA PHE A 8 -0.84 -10.19 -3.71
C PHE A 8 -1.16 -10.62 -2.29
N THR A 9 -1.87 -9.77 -1.56
CA THR A 9 -2.18 -9.93 -0.15
C THR A 9 -3.69 -9.95 0.10
N GLY A 10 -4.10 -10.30 1.29
CA GLY A 10 -5.50 -10.43 1.69
C GLY A 10 -5.76 -11.76 2.38
N PHE A 11 -6.92 -11.89 3.02
CA PHE A 11 -7.27 -13.11 3.74
C PHE A 11 -7.55 -14.29 2.79
N LEU A 12 -7.61 -15.50 3.35
CA LEU A 12 -7.97 -16.70 2.61
C LEU A 12 -9.30 -16.49 1.87
N GLU A 13 -9.42 -17.07 0.67
CA GLU A 13 -10.62 -17.02 -0.20
C GLU A 13 -11.02 -15.60 -0.67
N CYS A 14 -10.16 -14.59 -0.53
CA CYS A 14 -10.47 -13.24 -1.03
C CYS A 14 -10.20 -13.03 -2.53
N GLY A 15 -9.89 -14.09 -3.29
CA GLY A 15 -9.75 -14.03 -4.75
C GLY A 15 -8.33 -13.81 -5.28
N LYS A 16 -7.28 -13.87 -4.45
CA LYS A 16 -5.87 -13.74 -4.87
C LYS A 16 -5.49 -14.75 -5.96
N THR A 17 -5.72 -16.04 -5.69
CA THR A 17 -5.39 -17.15 -6.61
C THR A 17 -6.09 -17.00 -7.96
N THR A 18 -7.37 -16.62 -7.95
CA THR A 18 -8.14 -16.38 -9.18
C THR A 18 -7.51 -15.25 -10.01
N PHE A 19 -7.18 -14.14 -9.38
CA PHE A 19 -6.53 -13.02 -10.06
C PHE A 19 -5.14 -13.39 -10.61
N ILE A 20 -4.35 -14.16 -9.85
CA ILE A 20 -3.04 -14.65 -10.30
C ILE A 20 -3.21 -15.57 -11.51
N GLN A 21 -4.22 -16.45 -11.49
CA GLN A 21 -4.57 -17.29 -12.63
C GLN A 21 -4.84 -16.43 -13.87
N ASP A 22 -5.71 -15.44 -13.76
CA ASP A 22 -6.12 -14.58 -14.87
C ASP A 22 -4.94 -13.83 -15.50
N ILE A 23 -4.05 -13.24 -14.68
CA ILE A 23 -2.88 -12.54 -15.22
C ILE A 23 -1.85 -13.48 -15.86
N LEU A 24 -1.75 -14.72 -15.41
CA LEU A 24 -0.84 -15.71 -15.98
C LEU A 24 -1.41 -16.38 -17.24
N GLU A 25 -2.73 -16.40 -17.42
CA GLU A 25 -3.41 -16.78 -18.67
C GLU A 25 -3.25 -15.70 -19.76
N GLY A 26 -3.07 -14.42 -19.35
CA GLY A 26 -2.91 -13.30 -20.26
C GLY A 26 -1.48 -13.14 -20.80
N SER A 27 -1.36 -12.75 -22.09
CA SER A 27 -0.07 -12.47 -22.73
C SER A 27 0.60 -11.18 -22.26
N ASP A 28 -0.16 -10.26 -21.71
CA ASP A 28 0.33 -8.92 -21.33
C ASP A 28 1.26 -8.98 -20.12
N PHE A 29 0.93 -9.84 -19.15
CA PHE A 29 1.75 -10.06 -17.98
C PHE A 29 2.71 -11.23 -18.16
N ASN A 30 2.27 -12.34 -18.74
CA ASN A 30 3.07 -13.55 -18.93
C ASN A 30 3.70 -13.57 -20.34
N ALA A 31 4.60 -12.64 -20.61
CA ALA A 31 5.23 -12.47 -21.94
C ALA A 31 6.49 -13.34 -22.15
N GLY A 32 6.85 -14.19 -21.17
CA GLY A 32 7.96 -15.14 -21.24
C GLY A 32 9.10 -14.90 -20.27
N GLU A 33 8.97 -13.92 -19.37
CA GLU A 33 9.93 -13.69 -18.27
C GLU A 33 9.92 -14.88 -17.31
N ARG A 34 11.10 -15.27 -16.85
CA ARG A 34 11.25 -16.36 -15.87
C ARG A 34 10.70 -15.93 -14.52
N THR A 35 9.48 -16.38 -14.24
CA THR A 35 8.70 -15.95 -13.09
C THR A 35 8.72 -17.03 -12.00
N LEU A 36 9.17 -16.65 -10.82
CA LEU A 36 8.98 -17.44 -9.61
C LEU A 36 7.62 -17.09 -9.02
N LEU A 37 6.73 -18.05 -8.92
CA LEU A 37 5.44 -17.93 -8.25
C LEU A 37 5.53 -18.58 -6.87
N LEU A 38 5.52 -17.73 -5.82
CA LEU A 38 5.53 -18.17 -4.43
C LEU A 38 4.11 -18.23 -3.89
N MET A 39 3.66 -19.42 -3.56
CA MET A 39 2.35 -19.69 -2.96
C MET A 39 2.52 -19.88 -1.45
N CYS A 40 2.16 -18.86 -0.65
CA CYS A 40 2.27 -18.92 0.81
C CYS A 40 0.94 -19.29 1.50
N GLU A 41 -0.09 -19.59 0.73
CA GLU A 41 -1.41 -19.98 1.22
C GLU A 41 -2.06 -20.94 0.23
N GLN A 42 -2.80 -21.93 0.74
CA GLN A 42 -3.58 -22.85 -0.07
C GLN A 42 -5.05 -22.72 0.31
N GLY A 43 -5.88 -22.30 -0.66
CA GLY A 43 -7.33 -22.20 -0.53
C GLY A 43 -8.05 -23.34 -1.26
N GLU A 44 -9.37 -23.15 -1.48
CA GLU A 44 -10.17 -24.09 -2.26
C GLU A 44 -9.89 -23.98 -3.76
N VAL A 45 -9.45 -22.80 -4.23
CA VAL A 45 -9.10 -22.57 -5.63
C VAL A 45 -7.64 -22.94 -5.86
N GLU A 46 -7.39 -23.90 -6.75
CA GLU A 46 -6.06 -24.30 -7.18
C GLU A 46 -5.72 -23.65 -8.54
N LEU A 47 -4.42 -23.40 -8.77
CA LEU A 47 -3.94 -22.91 -10.05
C LEU A 47 -3.98 -24.02 -11.10
N ASP A 48 -4.48 -23.69 -12.28
CA ASP A 48 -4.42 -24.56 -13.45
C ASP A 48 -3.29 -24.12 -14.39
N GLU A 49 -2.10 -24.64 -14.13
CA GLU A 49 -0.91 -24.33 -14.93
C GLU A 49 -1.09 -24.68 -16.42
N SER A 50 -2.05 -25.57 -16.75
CA SER A 50 -2.33 -25.93 -18.14
C SER A 50 -2.91 -24.78 -18.96
N LYS A 51 -3.43 -23.73 -18.32
CA LYS A 51 -4.02 -22.56 -18.95
C LYS A 51 -3.06 -21.37 -19.06
N PHE A 52 -1.91 -21.41 -18.40
CA PHE A 52 -0.94 -20.31 -18.49
C PHE A 52 -0.53 -20.05 -19.94
N PHE A 53 -0.47 -18.78 -20.31
CA PHE A 53 -0.11 -18.37 -21.69
C PHE A 53 1.27 -18.90 -22.07
N THR A 54 2.28 -18.76 -21.19
CA THR A 54 3.59 -19.37 -21.30
C THR A 54 3.80 -20.23 -20.05
N LYS A 55 4.08 -21.53 -20.22
CA LYS A 55 4.17 -22.50 -19.11
C LYS A 55 5.60 -22.73 -18.63
N ASP A 56 6.54 -22.81 -19.57
CA ASP A 56 7.92 -23.23 -19.31
C ASP A 56 8.74 -22.18 -18.55
N ASN A 57 8.19 -20.97 -18.38
CA ASN A 57 8.83 -19.86 -17.69
C ASN A 57 8.25 -19.57 -16.31
N ILE A 58 7.19 -20.25 -15.87
CA ILE A 58 6.59 -20.12 -14.54
C ILE A 58 7.05 -21.26 -13.64
N PHE A 59 7.57 -20.93 -12.47
CA PHE A 59 8.07 -21.89 -11.48
C PHE A 59 7.29 -21.71 -10.19
N CYS A 60 6.34 -22.62 -9.94
CA CYS A 60 5.55 -22.62 -8.71
C CYS A 60 6.35 -23.25 -7.57
N GLU A 61 6.50 -22.53 -6.47
CA GLU A 61 7.12 -23.02 -5.23
C GLU A 61 6.19 -22.66 -4.06
N TYR A 62 6.05 -23.56 -3.12
CA TYR A 62 5.15 -23.42 -1.98
C TYR A 62 5.95 -23.10 -0.72
N ILE A 63 5.47 -22.13 0.06
CA ILE A 63 6.04 -21.73 1.35
C ILE A 63 4.98 -22.04 2.41
N GLU A 64 5.16 -23.14 3.12
CA GLU A 64 4.15 -23.64 4.07
C GLU A 64 4.27 -22.99 5.45
N SER A 65 5.44 -22.44 5.77
CA SER A 65 5.70 -21.84 7.09
C SER A 65 6.56 -20.57 6.99
N LEU A 66 6.47 -19.70 8.01
CA LEU A 66 7.34 -18.53 8.13
C LEU A 66 8.83 -18.88 8.23
N ASP A 67 9.17 -20.07 8.72
CA ASP A 67 10.58 -20.53 8.83
C ASP A 67 11.19 -20.75 7.44
N GLU A 68 10.39 -21.11 6.44
CA GLU A 68 10.82 -21.26 5.04
C GLU A 68 10.97 -19.91 4.35
N LEU A 69 10.27 -18.87 4.83
CA LEU A 69 10.37 -17.52 4.33
C LEU A 69 11.63 -16.84 4.89
N ASN A 70 12.79 -17.25 4.39
CA ASN A 70 14.08 -16.72 4.82
C ASN A 70 14.97 -16.36 3.61
N PRO A 71 15.94 -15.44 3.77
CA PRO A 71 16.75 -14.92 2.65
C PRO A 71 17.57 -15.98 1.93
N GLU A 72 18.06 -16.99 2.65
CA GLU A 72 18.85 -18.07 2.08
C GLU A 72 18.02 -18.91 1.13
N HIS A 73 16.86 -19.40 1.58
CA HIS A 73 15.95 -20.21 0.78
C HIS A 73 15.43 -19.45 -0.43
N LEU A 74 14.97 -18.20 -0.25
CA LEU A 74 14.48 -17.38 -1.36
C LEU A 74 15.58 -17.10 -2.41
N SER A 75 16.82 -16.89 -1.95
CA SER A 75 17.98 -16.72 -2.85
C SER A 75 18.35 -18.00 -3.59
N GLU A 76 18.16 -19.17 -2.97
CA GLU A 76 18.36 -20.48 -3.63
C GLU A 76 17.31 -20.70 -4.73
N LEU A 77 16.04 -20.42 -4.45
CA LEU A 77 14.96 -20.52 -5.45
C LEU A 77 15.22 -19.56 -6.62
N GLN A 78 15.61 -18.31 -6.33
CA GLN A 78 15.97 -17.32 -7.35
C GLN A 78 17.08 -17.86 -8.29
N LYS A 79 18.13 -18.44 -7.74
CA LYS A 79 19.26 -18.96 -8.51
C LYS A 79 18.87 -20.24 -9.28
N LYS A 80 18.16 -21.15 -8.63
CA LYS A 80 17.68 -22.43 -9.20
C LYS A 80 16.89 -22.17 -10.49
N HIS A 81 15.99 -21.21 -10.45
CA HIS A 81 15.09 -20.90 -11.56
C HIS A 81 15.57 -19.75 -12.45
N ARG A 82 16.69 -19.09 -12.14
CA ARG A 82 17.21 -17.92 -12.86
C ARG A 82 16.11 -16.84 -13.02
N VAL A 83 15.52 -16.47 -11.90
CA VAL A 83 14.32 -15.64 -11.82
C VAL A 83 14.57 -14.24 -12.35
N GLU A 84 13.66 -13.72 -13.16
CA GLU A 84 13.61 -12.35 -13.67
C GLU A 84 12.48 -11.55 -13.05
N ARG A 85 11.44 -12.22 -12.51
CA ARG A 85 10.28 -11.65 -11.86
C ARG A 85 9.76 -12.59 -10.77
N VAL A 86 9.21 -12.03 -9.71
CA VAL A 86 8.56 -12.78 -8.63
C VAL A 86 7.10 -12.37 -8.52
N VAL A 87 6.24 -13.35 -8.39
CA VAL A 87 4.83 -13.19 -8.01
C VAL A 87 4.63 -13.89 -6.68
N VAL A 88 4.06 -13.19 -5.71
CA VAL A 88 3.83 -13.73 -4.37
C VAL A 88 2.35 -13.72 -4.04
N GLU A 89 1.75 -14.88 -3.81
CA GLU A 89 0.50 -15.00 -3.09
C GLU A 89 0.81 -15.13 -1.60
N TYR A 90 0.67 -14.00 -0.87
CA TYR A 90 1.08 -13.95 0.51
C TYR A 90 -0.02 -14.44 1.46
N ASN A 91 0.38 -15.14 2.51
CA ASN A 91 -0.54 -15.67 3.52
C ASN A 91 -1.23 -14.53 4.29
N GLY A 92 -2.55 -14.57 4.34
CA GLY A 92 -3.37 -13.55 4.97
C GLY A 92 -3.14 -13.39 6.48
N MET A 93 -2.65 -14.42 7.15
CA MET A 93 -2.40 -14.40 8.60
C MET A 93 -0.97 -13.97 8.97
N TRP A 94 -0.05 -13.88 8.02
CA TRP A 94 1.32 -13.44 8.27
C TRP A 94 1.45 -11.93 8.18
N MET A 95 2.33 -11.32 9.00
CA MET A 95 2.59 -9.89 8.97
C MET A 95 3.46 -9.52 7.77
N MET A 96 3.18 -8.39 7.11
CA MET A 96 3.93 -7.91 5.96
C MET A 96 5.42 -7.71 6.27
N GLN A 97 5.74 -7.32 7.50
CA GLN A 97 7.10 -7.11 7.96
C GLN A 97 7.95 -8.39 7.89
N ASP A 98 7.34 -9.58 8.04
CA ASP A 98 8.05 -10.85 7.95
C ASP A 98 8.53 -11.11 6.52
N LEU A 99 7.71 -10.79 5.51
CA LEU A 99 8.15 -10.83 4.11
C LEU A 99 9.26 -9.81 3.84
N PHE A 100 9.04 -8.54 4.18
CA PHE A 100 9.98 -7.45 3.84
C PHE A 100 11.37 -7.62 4.49
N ARG A 101 11.45 -8.22 5.66
CA ARG A 101 12.73 -8.52 6.34
C ARG A 101 13.48 -9.68 5.72
N ASN A 102 12.75 -10.60 5.11
CA ASN A 102 13.28 -11.87 4.62
C ASN A 102 13.48 -11.90 3.11
N MET A 103 12.99 -10.90 2.37
CA MET A 103 13.25 -10.80 0.93
C MET A 103 14.75 -10.61 0.66
N PRO A 104 15.29 -11.27 -0.37
CA PRO A 104 16.61 -10.96 -0.90
C PRO A 104 16.74 -9.46 -1.25
N PRO A 105 17.92 -8.84 -1.06
CA PRO A 105 18.10 -7.40 -1.29
C PRO A 105 17.90 -6.96 -2.75
N GLU A 106 17.95 -7.90 -3.69
CA GLU A 106 17.69 -7.64 -5.11
C GLU A 106 16.19 -7.58 -5.45
N TRP A 107 15.31 -8.04 -4.56
CA TRP A 107 13.87 -8.05 -4.77
C TRP A 107 13.28 -6.69 -4.41
N ILE A 108 12.62 -6.08 -5.38
CA ILE A 108 12.01 -4.76 -5.22
C ILE A 108 10.50 -4.89 -5.45
N ILE A 109 9.70 -4.50 -4.47
CA ILE A 109 8.24 -4.47 -4.64
C ILE A 109 7.91 -3.49 -5.77
N SER A 110 7.39 -4.03 -6.85
CA SER A 110 6.96 -3.28 -8.03
C SER A 110 5.49 -2.87 -7.92
N GLN A 111 4.68 -3.75 -7.33
CA GLN A 111 3.28 -3.50 -7.06
C GLN A 111 2.80 -4.38 -5.90
N GLU A 112 2.04 -3.79 -4.99
CA GLU A 112 1.36 -4.49 -3.91
C GLU A 112 -0.15 -4.31 -4.06
N VAL A 113 -0.87 -5.43 -4.23
CA VAL A 113 -2.33 -5.45 -4.36
C VAL A 113 -2.93 -6.21 -3.18
N THR A 114 -3.82 -5.55 -2.45
CA THR A 114 -4.57 -6.18 -1.36
C THR A 114 -5.99 -6.49 -1.82
N PHE A 115 -6.36 -7.77 -1.76
CA PHE A 115 -7.73 -8.22 -2.03
C PHE A 115 -8.54 -8.33 -0.75
N ALA A 116 -9.78 -7.91 -0.81
CA ALA A 116 -10.72 -8.03 0.29
C ALA A 116 -12.12 -8.38 -0.23
N ASP A 117 -12.71 -9.43 0.32
CA ASP A 117 -14.10 -9.77 0.07
C ASP A 117 -15.02 -8.75 0.77
N ALA A 118 -15.75 -7.96 -0.02
CA ALA A 118 -16.59 -6.89 0.49
C ALA A 118 -17.67 -7.41 1.46
N SER A 119 -18.14 -8.65 1.29
CA SER A 119 -19.19 -9.23 2.12
C SER A 119 -18.79 -9.47 3.57
N VAL A 120 -17.47 -9.63 3.83
CA VAL A 120 -16.93 -9.95 5.16
C VAL A 120 -15.87 -8.96 5.66
N PHE A 121 -15.47 -8.00 4.84
CA PHE A 121 -14.36 -7.08 5.16
C PHE A 121 -14.59 -6.28 6.45
N ILE A 122 -15.79 -5.74 6.66
CA ILE A 122 -16.10 -4.99 7.89
C ILE A 122 -15.91 -5.88 9.12
N ASN A 123 -16.41 -7.13 9.04
CA ASN A 123 -16.26 -8.11 10.11
C ASN A 123 -14.77 -8.46 10.37
N HIS A 124 -13.98 -8.61 9.31
CA HIS A 124 -12.54 -8.80 9.43
C HIS A 124 -11.85 -7.58 10.08
N ASN A 125 -12.24 -6.36 9.70
CA ASN A 125 -11.71 -5.15 10.31
C ASN A 125 -12.06 -5.02 11.80
N GLU A 126 -13.26 -5.44 12.21
CA GLU A 126 -13.66 -5.43 13.62
C GLU A 126 -12.89 -6.45 14.47
N ASN A 127 -12.72 -7.67 13.95
CA ASN A 127 -12.18 -8.80 14.72
C ASN A 127 -10.67 -9.00 14.56
N MET A 128 -10.08 -8.61 13.42
CA MET A 128 -8.67 -8.80 13.07
C MET A 128 -8.02 -7.49 12.61
N ARG A 129 -8.36 -6.39 13.26
CA ARG A 129 -7.98 -5.03 12.85
C ARG A 129 -6.50 -4.85 12.58
N GLN A 130 -5.64 -5.48 13.39
CA GLN A 130 -4.19 -5.37 13.20
C GLN A 130 -3.74 -5.98 11.87
N LEU A 131 -4.26 -7.16 11.50
CA LEU A 131 -3.94 -7.81 10.24
C LEU A 131 -4.50 -7.05 9.03
N VAL A 132 -5.74 -6.55 9.14
CA VAL A 132 -6.34 -5.69 8.09
C VAL A 132 -5.48 -4.44 7.89
N PHE A 133 -5.16 -3.72 8.95
CA PHE A 133 -4.33 -2.51 8.89
C PHE A 133 -2.95 -2.80 8.30
N ASP A 134 -2.32 -3.91 8.69
CA ASP A 134 -1.00 -4.31 8.20
C ASP A 134 -0.98 -4.53 6.69
N LYS A 135 -2.03 -5.17 6.12
CA LYS A 135 -2.17 -5.37 4.67
C LYS A 135 -2.46 -4.06 3.92
N LEU A 136 -3.33 -3.22 4.47
CA LEU A 136 -3.71 -1.96 3.82
C LEU A 136 -2.59 -0.92 3.84
N LYS A 137 -1.74 -0.94 4.86
CA LYS A 137 -0.73 0.11 5.14
C LYS A 137 0.24 0.34 3.98
N THR A 138 0.62 -0.71 3.27
CA THR A 138 1.62 -0.68 2.21
C THR A 138 1.04 -0.89 0.81
N ALA A 139 -0.24 -1.27 0.72
CA ALA A 139 -0.91 -1.55 -0.55
C ALA A 139 -0.91 -0.37 -1.52
N ASP A 140 -0.46 -0.58 -2.75
CA ASP A 140 -0.62 0.37 -3.84
C ASP A 140 -2.07 0.41 -4.33
N LEU A 141 -2.71 -0.76 -4.36
CA LEU A 141 -4.08 -0.96 -4.80
C LEU A 141 -4.83 -1.86 -3.81
N VAL A 142 -6.03 -1.45 -3.43
CA VAL A 142 -6.99 -2.28 -2.67
C VAL A 142 -8.16 -2.63 -3.58
N VAL A 143 -8.40 -3.91 -3.77
CA VAL A 143 -9.51 -4.45 -4.56
C VAL A 143 -10.55 -5.04 -3.61
N PHE A 144 -11.69 -4.39 -3.53
CA PHE A 144 -12.88 -4.96 -2.90
C PHE A 144 -13.68 -5.73 -3.95
N ASN A 145 -13.62 -7.04 -3.89
CA ASN A 145 -14.41 -7.89 -4.80
C ASN A 145 -15.73 -8.35 -4.16
N ARG A 146 -16.55 -9.02 -4.95
CA ARG A 146 -17.89 -9.50 -4.56
C ARG A 146 -18.77 -8.36 -4.01
N CYS A 147 -18.56 -7.15 -4.50
CA CYS A 147 -19.39 -6.02 -4.16
C CYS A 147 -20.83 -6.21 -4.68
N VAL A 148 -21.80 -5.64 -3.98
CA VAL A 148 -23.20 -5.55 -4.45
C VAL A 148 -23.53 -4.09 -4.71
N HIS A 149 -24.20 -3.80 -5.84
CA HIS A 149 -24.57 -2.42 -6.16
C HIS A 149 -25.41 -1.79 -5.04
N GLY A 150 -25.06 -0.56 -4.67
CA GLY A 150 -25.74 0.19 -3.63
C GLY A 150 -25.24 -0.04 -2.20
N PHE A 151 -24.15 -0.80 -2.01
CA PHE A 151 -23.53 -0.89 -0.68
C PHE A 151 -22.85 0.44 -0.27
N ASP A 152 -22.66 0.65 1.03
CA ASP A 152 -22.03 1.86 1.57
C ASP A 152 -20.52 1.83 1.40
N LYS A 153 -20.02 2.41 0.30
CA LYS A 153 -18.60 2.55 0.01
C LYS A 153 -17.83 3.43 1.02
N LEU A 154 -18.54 4.34 1.69
CA LEU A 154 -17.90 5.35 2.54
C LEU A 154 -17.19 4.71 3.73
N GLU A 155 -17.76 3.65 4.31
CA GLU A 155 -17.12 2.94 5.43
C GLU A 155 -15.83 2.24 4.97
N PHE A 156 -15.86 1.55 3.83
CA PHE A 156 -14.69 0.89 3.22
C PHE A 156 -13.60 1.90 2.90
N HIS A 157 -13.95 2.98 2.22
CA HIS A 157 -13.06 4.09 1.93
C HIS A 157 -12.37 4.61 3.19
N LYS A 158 -13.11 4.93 4.25
CA LYS A 158 -12.56 5.44 5.50
C LYS A 158 -11.56 4.49 6.14
N ILE A 159 -11.85 3.19 6.16
CA ILE A 159 -10.94 2.18 6.74
C ILE A 159 -9.62 2.18 5.97
N VAL A 160 -9.67 2.16 4.64
CA VAL A 160 -8.45 2.22 3.80
C VAL A 160 -7.69 3.52 4.01
N ARG A 161 -8.39 4.67 4.00
CA ARG A 161 -7.74 6.00 4.15
C ARG A 161 -7.08 6.20 5.52
N VAL A 162 -7.60 5.57 6.56
CA VAL A 162 -6.94 5.55 7.89
C VAL A 162 -5.62 4.79 7.84
N ALA A 163 -5.54 3.69 7.09
CA ALA A 163 -4.33 2.89 6.96
C ALA A 163 -3.35 3.47 5.92
N ASN A 164 -3.87 3.84 4.74
CA ASN A 164 -3.08 4.30 3.60
C ASN A 164 -3.87 5.29 2.73
N ARG A 165 -3.49 6.56 2.80
CA ARG A 165 -4.16 7.62 2.01
C ARG A 165 -3.80 7.60 0.52
N LYS A 166 -2.70 6.93 0.14
CA LYS A 166 -2.19 6.93 -1.24
C LYS A 166 -2.68 5.74 -2.05
N SER A 167 -3.16 4.71 -1.37
CA SER A 167 -3.63 3.50 -2.02
C SER A 167 -4.79 3.82 -2.98
N GLN A 168 -4.73 3.25 -4.16
CA GLN A 168 -5.89 3.23 -5.04
C GLN A 168 -6.92 2.24 -4.49
N ILE A 169 -8.19 2.52 -4.69
CA ILE A 169 -9.28 1.65 -4.25
C ILE A 169 -10.16 1.37 -5.46
N VAL A 170 -10.51 0.11 -5.66
CA VAL A 170 -11.47 -0.30 -6.68
C VAL A 170 -12.50 -1.26 -6.07
N TYR A 171 -13.69 -1.22 -6.63
CA TYR A 171 -14.83 -2.06 -6.25
C TYR A 171 -15.22 -2.92 -7.44
N GLU A 172 -15.15 -4.23 -7.29
CA GLU A 172 -15.48 -5.23 -8.32
C GLU A 172 -16.84 -5.86 -7.99
N TYR A 173 -17.74 -5.74 -8.94
CA TYR A 173 -19.12 -6.30 -8.87
C TYR A 173 -19.25 -7.59 -9.69
N GLY A 174 -18.33 -7.82 -10.59
CA GLY A 174 -18.24 -8.99 -11.47
C GLY A 174 -17.08 -8.86 -12.44
N PRO A 175 -16.83 -9.86 -13.31
CA PRO A 175 -15.63 -9.94 -14.14
C PRO A 175 -15.33 -8.71 -15.00
N ASP A 176 -16.36 -8.03 -15.52
CA ASP A 176 -16.24 -6.84 -16.37
C ASP A 176 -16.86 -5.59 -15.72
N ASP A 177 -17.18 -5.65 -14.43
CA ASP A 177 -17.86 -4.57 -13.70
C ASP A 177 -16.99 -4.11 -12.52
N VAL A 178 -16.06 -3.20 -12.83
CA VAL A 178 -15.10 -2.64 -11.88
C VAL A 178 -15.24 -1.13 -11.83
N GLU A 179 -15.36 -0.57 -10.64
CA GLU A 179 -15.53 0.86 -10.41
C GLU A 179 -14.40 1.39 -9.51
N PRO A 180 -13.69 2.45 -9.94
CA PRO A 180 -12.73 3.10 -9.06
C PRO A 180 -13.43 3.88 -7.94
N ASP A 181 -12.77 4.00 -6.82
CA ASP A 181 -13.24 4.86 -5.73
C ASP A 181 -13.12 6.34 -6.14
N THR A 182 -14.23 7.05 -6.06
CA THR A 182 -14.32 8.47 -6.39
C THR A 182 -14.63 9.34 -5.18
N ILE A 183 -14.64 8.76 -3.98
CA ILE A 183 -14.88 9.49 -2.75
C ILE A 183 -13.70 10.41 -2.47
N VAL A 184 -13.98 11.69 -2.29
CA VAL A 184 -12.99 12.70 -1.96
C VAL A 184 -13.04 12.96 -0.46
N ASP A 185 -11.91 12.78 0.20
CA ASP A 185 -11.76 13.18 1.60
C ASP A 185 -11.89 14.70 1.73
N GLU A 186 -12.88 15.14 2.48
CA GLU A 186 -12.99 16.56 2.83
C GLU A 186 -11.88 16.95 3.81
N LEU A 187 -11.20 18.05 3.51
CA LEU A 187 -10.25 18.62 4.45
C LEU A 187 -11.00 19.28 5.62
N PRO A 188 -10.54 19.12 6.87
CA PRO A 188 -11.22 19.67 8.05
C PRO A 188 -11.07 21.21 8.18
N PHE A 189 -10.68 21.88 7.11
CA PHE A 189 -10.48 23.33 7.04
C PHE A 189 -10.86 23.86 5.65
N ASP A 190 -11.33 25.12 5.60
CA ASP A 190 -11.78 25.72 4.35
C ASP A 190 -10.62 26.19 3.48
N MET A 191 -10.38 25.46 2.40
CA MET A 191 -9.36 25.78 1.38
C MET A 191 -9.67 27.05 0.58
N ASN A 192 -10.92 27.54 0.59
CA ASN A 192 -11.33 28.74 -0.15
C ASN A 192 -11.28 30.00 0.70
N ALA A 193 -10.98 29.89 1.98
CA ALA A 193 -10.82 31.05 2.87
C ALA A 193 -9.63 31.92 2.42
N GLU A 194 -9.73 33.24 2.60
CA GLU A 194 -8.61 34.19 2.33
C GLU A 194 -7.37 33.80 3.14
N ILE A 195 -7.57 33.35 4.37
CA ILE A 195 -6.53 32.77 5.24
C ILE A 195 -7.04 31.42 5.72
N ILE A 196 -6.38 30.36 5.28
CA ILE A 196 -6.67 28.99 5.71
C ILE A 196 -6.21 28.85 7.17
N LYS A 197 -7.16 28.70 8.09
CA LYS A 197 -6.85 28.51 9.51
C LYS A 197 -6.72 27.03 9.80
N ILE A 198 -5.56 26.62 10.29
CA ILE A 198 -5.28 25.25 10.70
C ILE A 198 -5.31 25.20 12.22
N GLU A 199 -6.36 24.60 12.75
CA GLU A 199 -6.51 24.37 14.19
C GLU A 199 -5.56 23.24 14.63
N GLU A 200 -5.38 23.10 15.95
CA GLU A 200 -4.37 22.15 16.47
C GLU A 200 -4.67 20.70 16.15
N ASP A 201 -5.92 20.31 16.17
CA ASP A 201 -6.42 18.98 15.85
C ASP A 201 -6.34 18.65 14.35
N CYS A 202 -6.41 19.66 13.47
CA CYS A 202 -6.31 19.52 12.01
C CYS A 202 -4.88 19.63 11.48
N PHE A 203 -3.89 19.83 12.36
CA PHE A 203 -2.51 20.07 11.92
C PHE A 203 -1.89 18.87 11.20
N ALA A 204 -2.16 17.66 11.65
CA ALA A 204 -1.61 16.45 11.06
C ALA A 204 -2.18 16.20 9.65
N GLU A 205 -3.47 16.46 9.44
CA GLU A 205 -4.14 16.38 8.15
C GLU A 205 -3.59 17.41 7.18
N TRP A 206 -3.50 18.67 7.62
CA TRP A 206 -2.90 19.73 6.82
C TRP A 206 -1.45 19.42 6.44
N TYR A 207 -0.64 18.96 7.38
CA TYR A 207 0.76 18.63 7.13
C TYR A 207 0.90 17.57 6.04
N ARG A 208 0.10 16.51 6.12
CA ARG A 208 0.10 15.48 5.10
C ARG A 208 -0.37 16.01 3.75
N ASP A 209 -1.51 16.72 3.71
CA ASP A 209 -2.05 17.20 2.45
C ASP A 209 -1.11 18.21 1.76
N VAL A 210 -0.43 19.09 2.51
CA VAL A 210 0.54 20.02 1.92
C VAL A 210 1.79 19.32 1.38
N ASN A 211 2.20 18.20 1.97
CA ASN A 211 3.33 17.41 1.45
C ASN A 211 2.94 16.56 0.23
N ASP A 212 1.73 16.01 0.24
CA ASP A 212 1.23 15.16 -0.84
C ASP A 212 0.73 15.98 -2.05
N ASN A 213 0.21 17.19 -1.82
CA ASN A 213 -0.39 18.07 -2.82
C ASN A 213 0.06 19.55 -2.64
N PRO A 214 1.36 19.85 -2.74
CA PRO A 214 1.89 21.21 -2.47
C PRO A 214 1.28 22.28 -3.40
N GLU A 215 0.90 21.90 -4.62
CA GLU A 215 0.30 22.79 -5.62
C GLU A 215 -1.05 23.38 -5.17
N LYS A 216 -1.82 22.67 -4.34
CA LYS A 216 -3.08 23.18 -3.76
C LYS A 216 -2.87 24.41 -2.89
N TYR A 217 -1.67 24.57 -2.33
CA TYR A 217 -1.32 25.64 -1.39
C TYR A 217 -0.48 26.74 -2.02
N ASP A 218 -0.16 26.65 -3.30
CA ASP A 218 0.59 27.71 -3.99
C ASP A 218 -0.16 29.05 -3.88
N LYS A 219 0.55 30.08 -3.42
CA LYS A 219 0.04 31.44 -3.18
C LYS A 219 -1.11 31.54 -2.15
N LYS A 220 -1.42 30.47 -1.42
CA LYS A 220 -2.39 30.52 -0.32
C LYS A 220 -1.75 31.07 0.95
N LYS A 221 -2.54 31.82 1.72
CA LYS A 221 -2.14 32.26 3.07
C LYS A 221 -2.61 31.23 4.07
N VAL A 222 -1.68 30.70 4.87
CA VAL A 222 -2.01 29.70 5.89
C VAL A 222 -1.65 30.25 7.26
N ARG A 223 -2.55 30.10 8.22
CA ARG A 223 -2.33 30.42 9.63
C ARG A 223 -2.25 29.13 10.42
N VAL A 224 -1.08 28.87 10.99
CA VAL A 224 -0.79 27.65 11.77
C VAL A 224 -0.01 28.01 13.03
N LEU A 225 -0.26 27.27 14.12
CA LEU A 225 0.51 27.41 15.36
C LEU A 225 1.75 26.50 15.31
N GLY A 226 2.92 27.08 15.57
CA GLY A 226 4.18 26.36 15.62
C GLY A 226 5.23 27.08 16.44
N ARG A 227 6.46 26.53 16.45
CA ARG A 227 7.60 27.09 17.18
C ARG A 227 8.66 27.58 16.21
N PHE A 228 9.25 28.72 16.51
CA PHE A 228 10.43 29.19 15.83
C PHE A 228 11.69 28.63 16.50
N ALA A 229 12.63 28.21 15.70
CA ALA A 229 13.96 27.82 16.14
C ALA A 229 15.02 28.61 15.38
N THR A 230 16.00 29.11 16.12
CA THR A 230 17.22 29.73 15.58
C THR A 230 18.41 28.89 15.98
N GLY A 231 19.34 28.59 15.09
CA GLY A 231 20.53 27.82 15.50
C GLY A 231 21.37 27.29 14.33
N GLY A 232 22.56 26.85 14.67
CA GLY A 232 23.71 26.58 13.83
C GLY A 232 23.46 25.89 12.50
N GLY A 233 23.90 26.55 11.44
CA GLY A 233 23.87 26.04 10.07
C GLY A 233 22.84 26.72 9.16
N LEU A 234 22.01 27.60 9.68
CA LEU A 234 21.09 28.41 8.88
C LEU A 234 21.76 29.71 8.40
N PRO A 235 21.46 30.17 7.18
CA PRO A 235 21.82 31.52 6.74
C PRO A 235 21.29 32.59 7.72
N LYS A 236 22.02 33.69 7.87
CA LYS A 236 21.78 34.70 8.92
C LYS A 236 20.35 35.29 8.96
N ASP A 237 19.62 35.21 7.85
CA ASP A 237 18.29 35.80 7.70
C ASP A 237 17.17 34.74 7.58
N ASN A 238 17.45 33.49 7.94
CA ASN A 238 16.51 32.41 7.86
C ASN A 238 16.08 31.93 9.26
N LEU A 239 14.79 31.78 9.43
CA LEU A 239 14.18 31.19 10.61
C LEU A 239 13.61 29.81 10.26
N VAL A 240 13.77 28.87 11.16
CA VAL A 240 13.06 27.60 11.08
C VAL A 240 11.76 27.72 11.88
N PHE A 241 10.66 27.53 11.20
CA PHE A 241 9.36 27.37 11.83
C PHE A 241 8.98 25.89 11.76
N GLY A 242 8.66 25.31 12.87
CA GLY A 242 8.34 23.88 12.92
C GLY A 242 7.41 23.50 14.06
N ARG A 243 6.81 22.35 13.92
CA ARG A 243 6.04 21.68 14.97
C ARG A 243 6.34 20.19 14.93
N HIS A 244 6.40 19.56 16.10
CA HIS A 244 6.47 18.11 16.19
C HIS A 244 5.13 17.50 15.79
N VAL A 245 5.14 16.60 14.83
CA VAL A 245 3.99 15.79 14.47
C VAL A 245 4.22 14.38 15.01
N MET A 246 3.29 13.86 15.78
CA MET A 246 3.25 12.43 16.10
C MET A 246 2.39 11.76 15.05
N THR A 247 3.02 10.96 14.19
CA THR A 247 2.32 10.06 13.29
C THR A 247 2.20 8.68 13.95
N CYS A 248 1.31 7.82 13.45
CA CYS A 248 0.95 6.55 14.12
C CYS A 248 2.07 5.50 14.16
N CYS A 249 3.26 5.79 13.62
CA CYS A 249 4.36 4.83 13.55
C CYS A 249 5.40 5.10 14.62
N ALA A 250 5.73 4.07 15.42
CA ALA A 250 6.74 4.11 16.49
C ALA A 250 8.16 4.48 16.01
N ASP A 251 8.43 4.40 14.70
CA ASP A 251 9.70 4.74 14.07
C ASP A 251 9.83 6.23 13.68
N ASP A 252 8.81 7.05 13.87
CA ASP A 252 8.84 8.46 13.54
C ASP A 252 9.58 9.27 14.62
N LYS A 253 10.86 9.08 14.66
CA LYS A 253 11.75 9.94 15.42
C LYS A 253 11.71 11.35 14.85
N ARG A 254 10.86 12.22 15.44
CA ARG A 254 10.95 13.68 15.38
C ARG A 254 11.08 14.26 13.96
N ARG A 255 10.16 13.95 13.08
CA ARG A 255 10.00 14.73 11.85
C ARG A 255 9.19 15.98 12.20
N GLY A 256 9.84 17.14 12.17
CA GLY A 256 9.18 18.44 12.24
C GLY A 256 9.13 19.03 10.84
N ILE A 257 8.09 19.81 10.55
CA ILE A 257 8.10 20.69 9.38
C ILE A 257 9.16 21.72 9.62
N VAL A 258 10.06 21.85 8.66
CA VAL A 258 11.02 22.94 8.59
C VAL A 258 10.59 23.85 7.44
N PHE A 259 9.99 24.98 7.76
CA PHE A 259 9.85 26.06 6.78
C PHE A 259 11.06 26.97 6.90
N VAL A 260 11.76 27.16 5.81
CA VAL A 260 12.77 28.21 5.71
C VAL A 260 12.03 29.49 5.34
N VAL A 261 11.89 30.42 6.29
CA VAL A 261 11.26 31.71 6.06
C VAL A 261 12.40 32.74 5.89
N SER A 262 12.53 33.31 4.71
CA SER A 262 13.39 34.49 4.51
C SER A 262 12.67 35.72 5.07
N MET A 263 13.31 36.44 5.98
CA MET A 263 12.84 37.78 6.34
C MET A 263 13.20 38.75 5.22
N LEU A 264 12.17 39.35 4.63
CA LEU A 264 12.29 40.48 3.69
C LEU A 264 12.62 41.74 4.48
#